data_396529cf876f349831ad7a021b98e5e9
#
_entry.id   396529cf876f349831ad7a021b98e5e9
#
_cell.length_a   1.000
_cell.length_b   1.000
_cell.length_c   1.000
_cell.angle_alpha   90.00
_cell.angle_beta   90.00
_cell.angle_gamma   90.00
#
_symmetry.space_group_name_H-M   'P 1'
#
loop_
_entity.id
_entity.type
_entity.pdbx_description
1 polymer ?
#
loop_
_entity_poly.entity_id
_entity_poly.type
_entity_poly.pdbx_seq_one_letter_code
_entity_poly.pdbx_strand_id
1 'polypeptide(L)'
;MRFFMSTLALLLLGVLPASAEPTTVLTCGKLLDVNTRTILDKQLITIDQDRITSIRSGDRYEGEAQVIDLSEHTCLPGLIDMHVHLMVAYSTAYELDKIRLGPPDLALLAAWNAELTLMAGFTTVRDLGDRADVTVALRNAIAKGIATGPRVFTSGMPLSSTGGHDDPTNGYRAGLRRDPGPVEGIINGPVDARKADRQRYNNGADLIKISATGGVLSQAKSGQNSQLFKDELDAIVATAKAYGFKVAAHAHGVEGMQLAIRAGVASIEHGSLMDADTMRLMKQHDTYLVPTIMAGNFVTEKAKIDGYFPEMVRPKAAAIGPQIQATFGRAYQAGVKIAFGTDTGVSAHGDNAQEFSLMVEAGMPPMEAIVSATKNAADLLGKSDHLGSISVGKYADVIAVRGNPIEDITLLEHIGFVMKDGIIYKTE
;
A
#
# COMPACT_ATOMS: atom_id res chain seq x y z
N MET A 1 65.50 29.60 34.36
CA MET A 1 64.18 28.99 34.63
C MET A 1 63.15 30.02 34.27
N ARG A 2 62.56 29.90 33.05
CA ARG A 2 61.48 30.76 32.57
C ARG A 2 60.23 29.92 32.47
N PHE A 3 59.20 30.24 33.27
CA PHE A 3 57.88 29.62 33.23
C PHE A 3 57.07 30.20 32.09
N PHE A 4 56.63 29.37 31.15
CA PHE A 4 55.61 29.71 30.16
C PHE A 4 54.25 29.39 30.77
N MET A 5 53.42 30.38 31.02
CA MET A 5 52.01 30.24 31.32
C MET A 5 51.26 30.19 29.96
N SER A 6 50.72 28.98 29.62
CA SER A 6 49.77 28.82 28.49
C SER A 6 48.38 29.14 28.96
N THR A 7 47.81 30.21 28.42
CA THR A 7 46.41 30.60 28.64
C THR A 7 45.52 29.75 27.72
N LEU A 8 44.72 28.86 28.27
CA LEU A 8 43.74 28.07 27.54
C LEU A 8 42.47 28.93 27.31
N ALA A 9 42.25 29.40 26.10
CA ALA A 9 41.04 30.12 25.73
C ALA A 9 39.90 29.07 25.51
N LEU A 10 38.90 29.07 26.38
CA LEU A 10 37.69 28.28 26.25
C LEU A 10 36.78 28.95 25.21
N LEU A 11 36.70 28.41 23.99
CA LEU A 11 35.68 28.78 22.99
C LEU A 11 34.32 28.23 23.46
N LEU A 12 33.48 29.11 23.99
CA LEU A 12 32.04 28.83 24.16
C LEU A 12 31.39 28.85 22.77
N LEU A 13 31.19 27.69 22.16
CA LEU A 13 30.29 27.51 21.03
C LEU A 13 28.85 27.75 21.54
N GLY A 14 28.32 28.93 21.29
CA GLY A 14 26.91 29.22 21.49
C GLY A 14 26.08 28.34 20.58
N VAL A 15 25.34 27.41 21.17
CA VAL A 15 24.24 26.69 20.48
C VAL A 15 23.16 27.73 20.20
N LEU A 16 23.09 28.22 18.95
CA LEU A 16 21.94 28.98 18.49
C LEU A 16 20.69 28.14 18.69
N PRO A 17 19.62 28.66 19.30
CA PRO A 17 18.36 27.94 19.36
C PRO A 17 17.92 27.66 17.92
N ALA A 18 17.63 26.40 17.60
CA ALA A 18 16.94 26.04 16.36
C ALA A 18 15.67 26.87 16.33
N SER A 19 15.51 27.72 15.31
CA SER A 19 14.23 28.40 15.11
C SER A 19 13.17 27.35 14.93
N ALA A 20 12.14 27.34 15.78
CA ALA A 20 10.98 26.49 15.58
C ALA A 20 10.43 26.77 14.18
N GLU A 21 10.17 25.71 13.42
CA GLU A 21 9.51 25.87 12.13
C GLU A 21 8.16 26.58 12.35
N PRO A 22 7.79 27.50 11.45
CA PRO A 22 6.55 28.24 11.61
C PRO A 22 5.36 27.30 11.57
N THR A 23 4.40 27.48 12.45
CA THR A 23 3.08 26.79 12.41
C THR A 23 2.48 26.96 11.02
N THR A 24 1.99 25.86 10.43
CA THR A 24 1.28 25.87 9.14
C THR A 24 -0.22 25.79 9.35
N VAL A 25 -0.98 26.58 8.59
CA VAL A 25 -2.46 26.53 8.61
C VAL A 25 -2.99 26.31 7.20
N LEU A 26 -3.78 25.26 7.01
CA LEU A 26 -4.55 25.04 5.79
C LEU A 26 -5.92 25.65 5.93
N THR A 27 -6.34 26.49 4.97
CA THR A 27 -7.69 27.07 4.89
C THR A 27 -8.50 26.27 3.88
N CYS A 28 -9.25 25.29 4.31
CA CYS A 28 -10.03 24.41 3.44
C CYS A 28 -11.42 24.97 3.18
N GLY A 29 -11.84 25.12 1.91
CA GLY A 29 -13.20 25.48 1.56
C GLY A 29 -14.20 24.43 2.04
N LYS A 30 -13.84 23.16 1.89
CA LYS A 30 -14.55 22.00 2.43
C LYS A 30 -13.55 21.03 3.07
N LEU A 31 -14.00 20.30 4.10
CA LEU A 31 -13.27 19.19 4.71
C LEU A 31 -14.15 17.94 4.68
N LEU A 32 -13.67 16.87 4.05
CA LEU A 32 -14.34 15.59 4.10
C LEU A 32 -13.93 14.86 5.38
N ASP A 33 -14.88 14.80 6.34
CA ASP A 33 -14.68 14.06 7.58
C ASP A 33 -15.08 12.59 7.41
N VAL A 34 -14.09 11.73 7.27
CA VAL A 34 -14.28 10.28 7.12
C VAL A 34 -14.76 9.58 8.39
N ASN A 35 -14.67 10.24 9.57
CA ASN A 35 -15.15 9.69 10.83
C ASN A 35 -16.66 9.80 10.95
N THR A 36 -17.21 10.98 10.63
CA THR A 36 -18.65 11.27 10.65
C THR A 36 -19.32 11.01 9.30
N ARG A 37 -18.54 10.79 8.22
CA ARG A 37 -19.01 10.65 6.83
C ARG A 37 -19.78 11.86 6.34
N THR A 38 -19.30 13.06 6.68
CA THR A 38 -19.91 14.34 6.32
C THR A 38 -18.89 15.27 5.68
N ILE A 39 -19.39 16.30 5.01
CA ILE A 39 -18.57 17.41 4.52
C ILE A 39 -18.82 18.60 5.43
N LEU A 40 -17.74 19.19 5.95
CA LEU A 40 -17.75 20.39 6.78
C LEU A 40 -17.27 21.56 5.93
N ASP A 41 -18.03 22.67 5.94
CA ASP A 41 -17.64 23.88 5.21
C ASP A 41 -16.63 24.69 6.03
N LYS A 42 -15.71 25.37 5.32
CA LYS A 42 -14.78 26.38 5.84
C LYS A 42 -14.07 25.93 7.12
N GLN A 43 -13.07 25.07 6.97
CA GLN A 43 -12.28 24.56 8.07
C GLN A 43 -10.83 25.06 8.03
N LEU A 44 -10.32 25.41 9.19
CA LEU A 44 -8.92 25.75 9.42
C LEU A 44 -8.24 24.57 10.12
N ILE A 45 -7.19 24.03 9.49
CA ILE A 45 -6.40 22.94 10.04
C ILE A 45 -5.05 23.49 10.43
N THR A 46 -4.75 23.53 11.73
CA THR A 46 -3.45 23.99 12.24
C THR A 46 -2.52 22.79 12.41
N ILE A 47 -1.29 22.95 11.93
CA ILE A 47 -0.25 21.92 11.90
C ILE A 47 1.00 22.49 12.57
N ASP A 48 1.57 21.71 13.49
CA ASP A 48 2.85 21.99 14.11
C ASP A 48 3.76 20.79 13.84
N GLN A 49 4.86 21.05 13.14
CA GLN A 49 5.75 20.03 12.63
C GLN A 49 4.99 18.97 11.78
N ASP A 50 4.93 17.72 12.22
CA ASP A 50 4.29 16.61 11.53
C ASP A 50 2.86 16.32 12.02
N ARG A 51 2.30 17.14 12.96
CA ARG A 51 1.04 16.85 13.64
C ARG A 51 -0.03 17.91 13.42
N ILE A 52 -1.27 17.43 13.29
CA ILE A 52 -2.45 18.26 13.38
C ILE A 52 -2.70 18.62 14.84
N THR A 53 -2.69 19.92 15.16
CA THR A 53 -2.87 20.43 16.54
C THR A 53 -4.23 21.03 16.79
N SER A 54 -4.90 21.52 15.74
CA SER A 54 -6.27 22.09 15.85
C SER A 54 -7.05 21.94 14.56
N ILE A 55 -8.36 21.77 14.69
CA ILE A 55 -9.32 21.85 13.58
C ILE A 55 -10.47 22.72 14.09
N ARG A 56 -10.82 23.79 13.35
CA ARG A 56 -11.89 24.71 13.73
C ARG A 56 -12.60 25.29 12.51
N SER A 57 -13.86 25.61 12.65
CA SER A 57 -14.61 26.34 11.62
C SER A 57 -14.06 27.77 11.47
N GLY A 58 -13.94 28.23 10.24
CA GLY A 58 -13.48 29.56 9.88
C GLY A 58 -12.94 29.60 8.47
N ASP A 59 -12.91 30.77 7.87
CA ASP A 59 -12.38 31.02 6.53
C ASP A 59 -11.11 31.89 6.54
N ARG A 60 -10.73 32.41 7.71
CA ARG A 60 -9.55 33.25 7.89
C ARG A 60 -8.81 32.93 9.19
N TYR A 61 -7.50 32.83 9.09
CA TYR A 61 -6.62 32.70 10.25
C TYR A 61 -6.06 34.08 10.63
N GLU A 62 -6.11 34.44 11.92
CA GLU A 62 -5.68 35.74 12.44
C GLU A 62 -4.42 35.66 13.32
N GLY A 63 -3.58 34.64 13.14
CA GLY A 63 -2.33 34.48 13.89
C GLY A 63 -1.09 34.60 13.02
N GLU A 64 0.08 34.45 13.64
CA GLU A 64 1.34 34.30 12.91
C GLU A 64 1.50 32.82 12.52
N ALA A 65 1.42 32.51 11.22
CA ALA A 65 1.57 31.19 10.65
C ALA A 65 1.84 31.26 9.15
N GLN A 66 2.39 30.21 8.58
CA GLN A 66 2.35 30.00 7.13
C GLN A 66 0.93 29.55 6.74
N VAL A 67 0.17 30.41 6.09
CA VAL A 67 -1.18 30.08 5.64
C VAL A 67 -1.16 29.58 4.21
N ILE A 68 -1.70 28.40 4.00
CA ILE A 68 -1.91 27.76 2.67
C ILE A 68 -3.39 27.87 2.33
N ASP A 69 -3.69 28.59 1.27
CA ASP A 69 -5.07 28.83 0.83
C ASP A 69 -5.58 27.66 -0.03
N LEU A 70 -6.50 26.89 0.52
CA LEU A 70 -7.27 25.81 -0.12
C LEU A 70 -8.78 26.10 -0.07
N SER A 71 -9.16 27.39 -0.05
CA SER A 71 -10.56 27.83 0.06
C SER A 71 -11.47 27.35 -1.08
N GLU A 72 -10.87 27.08 -2.26
CA GLU A 72 -11.56 26.54 -3.45
C GLU A 72 -11.50 25.00 -3.54
N HIS A 73 -10.96 24.33 -2.51
CA HIS A 73 -10.72 22.90 -2.50
C HIS A 73 -11.50 22.17 -1.41
N THR A 74 -11.73 20.89 -1.64
CA THR A 74 -12.10 19.93 -0.62
C THR A 74 -10.83 19.23 -0.10
N CYS A 75 -10.53 19.42 1.19
CA CYS A 75 -9.45 18.71 1.88
C CYS A 75 -9.93 17.32 2.34
N LEU A 76 -9.04 16.33 2.20
CA LEU A 76 -9.25 14.94 2.61
C LEU A 76 -8.01 14.44 3.37
N PRO A 77 -8.12 13.37 4.16
CA PRO A 77 -6.93 12.66 4.65
C PRO A 77 -6.09 12.16 3.48
N GLY A 78 -4.78 12.12 3.64
CA GLY A 78 -3.90 11.44 2.71
C GLY A 78 -4.35 10.00 2.45
N LEU A 79 -4.37 9.59 1.19
CA LEU A 79 -4.87 8.27 0.77
C LEU A 79 -3.86 7.18 1.14
N ILE A 80 -4.39 5.98 1.38
CA ILE A 80 -3.63 4.79 1.73
C ILE A 80 -3.94 3.68 0.72
N ASP A 81 -2.92 3.20 0.02
CA ASP A 81 -3.03 2.05 -0.88
C ASP A 81 -2.45 0.81 -0.20
N MET A 82 -3.31 -0.20 0.03
CA MET A 82 -2.97 -1.40 0.79
C MET A 82 -2.35 -2.52 -0.06
N HIS A 83 -2.13 -2.28 -1.36
CA HIS A 83 -1.50 -3.26 -2.24
C HIS A 83 -0.79 -2.59 -3.40
N VAL A 84 0.51 -2.41 -3.27
CA VAL A 84 1.39 -1.91 -4.33
C VAL A 84 2.63 -2.77 -4.47
N HIS A 85 3.33 -2.64 -5.60
CA HIS A 85 4.64 -3.22 -5.89
C HIS A 85 5.58 -2.14 -6.43
N LEU A 86 6.17 -1.32 -5.55
CA LEU A 86 6.94 -0.13 -5.94
C LEU A 86 8.15 -0.46 -6.84
N MET A 87 8.75 -1.63 -6.70
CA MET A 87 9.88 -2.03 -7.55
C MET A 87 9.46 -2.65 -8.89
N VAL A 88 8.16 -2.70 -9.20
CA VAL A 88 7.63 -3.31 -10.42
C VAL A 88 7.01 -2.26 -11.33
N ALA A 89 7.29 -2.38 -12.64
CA ALA A 89 6.56 -1.72 -13.72
C ALA A 89 6.31 -2.77 -14.80
N TYR A 90 5.12 -3.39 -14.80
CA TYR A 90 4.83 -4.48 -15.71
C TYR A 90 4.74 -4.00 -17.17
N SER A 91 5.48 -4.67 -18.04
CA SER A 91 5.56 -4.36 -19.46
C SER A 91 5.84 -5.62 -20.27
N THR A 92 5.88 -5.51 -21.59
CA THR A 92 6.33 -6.60 -22.48
C THR A 92 7.78 -7.05 -22.22
N ALA A 93 8.58 -6.22 -21.56
CA ALA A 93 9.96 -6.53 -21.19
C ALA A 93 10.07 -7.23 -19.81
N TYR A 94 8.98 -7.33 -19.04
CA TYR A 94 9.01 -7.77 -17.64
C TYR A 94 9.75 -9.09 -17.41
N GLU A 95 9.51 -10.11 -18.24
CA GLU A 95 10.19 -11.40 -18.11
C GLU A 95 11.71 -11.30 -18.36
N LEU A 96 12.11 -10.36 -19.21
CA LEU A 96 13.50 -10.10 -19.52
C LEU A 96 14.17 -9.26 -18.43
N ASP A 97 13.45 -8.32 -17.87
CA ASP A 97 13.90 -7.44 -16.79
C ASP A 97 14.16 -8.22 -15.49
N LYS A 98 13.40 -9.31 -15.23
CA LYS A 98 13.73 -10.26 -14.14
C LYS A 98 15.15 -10.79 -14.18
N ILE A 99 15.75 -10.86 -15.38
CA ILE A 99 17.10 -11.42 -15.61
C ILE A 99 18.14 -10.30 -15.73
N ARG A 100 17.75 -9.12 -16.23
CA ARG A 100 18.66 -8.01 -16.56
C ARG A 100 18.84 -7.02 -15.42
N LEU A 101 17.78 -6.77 -14.65
CA LEU A 101 17.80 -5.76 -13.59
C LEU A 101 18.29 -6.37 -12.27
N GLY A 102 19.28 -5.73 -11.68
CA GLY A 102 19.78 -6.04 -10.34
C GLY A 102 19.13 -5.16 -9.26
N PRO A 103 19.42 -5.42 -7.98
CA PRO A 103 18.87 -4.64 -6.88
C PRO A 103 19.08 -3.12 -6.99
N PRO A 104 20.22 -2.58 -7.48
CA PRO A 104 20.39 -1.14 -7.67
C PRO A 104 19.41 -0.55 -8.69
N ASP A 105 19.16 -1.24 -9.81
CA ASP A 105 18.23 -0.80 -10.84
C ASP A 105 16.80 -0.77 -10.29
N LEU A 106 16.41 -1.83 -9.57
CA LEU A 106 15.11 -1.94 -8.93
C LEU A 106 14.90 -0.89 -7.83
N ALA A 107 15.96 -0.50 -7.10
CA ALA A 107 15.88 0.55 -6.09
C ALA A 107 15.62 1.93 -6.71
N LEU A 108 16.25 2.25 -7.84
CA LEU A 108 15.99 3.49 -8.57
C LEU A 108 14.59 3.53 -9.16
N LEU A 109 14.14 2.42 -9.74
CA LEU A 109 12.76 2.27 -10.23
C LEU A 109 11.75 2.43 -9.10
N ALA A 110 11.99 1.79 -7.96
CA ALA A 110 11.11 1.89 -6.79
C ALA A 110 11.02 3.31 -6.22
N ALA A 111 12.13 4.06 -6.21
CA ALA A 111 12.13 5.46 -5.80
C ALA A 111 11.31 6.34 -6.76
N TRP A 112 11.45 6.14 -8.07
CA TRP A 112 10.65 6.84 -9.08
C TRP A 112 9.15 6.54 -8.92
N ASN A 113 8.78 5.28 -8.81
CA ASN A 113 7.39 4.85 -8.63
C ASN A 113 6.78 5.37 -7.32
N ALA A 114 7.58 5.41 -6.25
CA ALA A 114 7.15 5.97 -4.96
C ALA A 114 6.82 7.46 -5.06
N GLU A 115 7.62 8.25 -5.78
CA GLU A 115 7.35 9.66 -6.01
C GLU A 115 6.05 9.85 -6.79
N LEU A 116 5.84 9.11 -7.90
CA LEU A 116 4.60 9.15 -8.67
C LEU A 116 3.38 8.84 -7.80
N THR A 117 3.48 7.81 -6.96
CA THR A 117 2.41 7.39 -6.05
C THR A 117 2.09 8.45 -5.01
N LEU A 118 3.11 9.11 -4.43
CA LEU A 118 2.90 10.24 -3.50
C LEU A 118 2.23 11.42 -4.19
N MET A 119 2.68 11.80 -5.40
CA MET A 119 2.12 12.92 -6.17
C MET A 119 0.68 12.68 -6.61
N ALA A 120 0.23 11.42 -6.66
CA ALA A 120 -1.16 11.02 -6.85
C ALA A 120 -2.00 11.07 -5.56
N GLY A 121 -1.44 11.54 -4.43
CA GLY A 121 -2.15 11.73 -3.17
C GLY A 121 -2.10 10.54 -2.20
N PHE A 122 -1.40 9.46 -2.55
CA PHE A 122 -1.22 8.30 -1.66
C PHE A 122 -0.03 8.57 -0.73
N THR A 123 -0.33 9.07 0.47
CA THR A 123 0.70 9.42 1.46
C THR A 123 1.24 8.23 2.23
N THR A 124 0.53 7.11 2.18
CA THR A 124 0.94 5.83 2.80
C THR A 124 0.62 4.67 1.85
N VAL A 125 1.52 3.68 1.79
CA VAL A 125 1.33 2.46 1.01
C VAL A 125 1.75 1.21 1.79
N ARG A 126 1.11 0.07 1.45
CA ARG A 126 1.56 -1.26 1.83
C ARG A 126 2.11 -1.98 0.60
N ASP A 127 3.42 -2.17 0.56
CA ASP A 127 4.10 -2.91 -0.51
C ASP A 127 4.12 -4.40 -0.19
N LEU A 128 3.59 -5.21 -1.10
CA LEU A 128 3.35 -6.64 -0.90
C LEU A 128 4.27 -7.54 -1.75
N GLY A 129 5.39 -7.03 -2.21
CA GLY A 129 6.35 -7.87 -2.92
C GLY A 129 7.67 -7.16 -3.19
N ASP A 130 8.75 -7.76 -2.70
CA ASP A 130 10.10 -7.22 -2.77
C ASP A 130 11.10 -8.26 -3.31
N ARG A 131 12.26 -7.80 -3.72
CA ARG A 131 13.45 -8.60 -3.96
C ARG A 131 14.65 -7.91 -3.34
N ALA A 132 15.48 -8.70 -2.64
CA ALA A 132 16.73 -8.23 -2.06
C ALA A 132 16.56 -6.98 -1.15
N ASP A 133 15.44 -6.90 -0.44
CA ASP A 133 15.12 -5.86 0.54
C ASP A 133 15.10 -4.42 -0.04
N VAL A 134 14.80 -4.29 -1.33
CA VAL A 134 14.74 -2.99 -2.05
C VAL A 134 13.75 -2.04 -1.41
N THR A 135 12.54 -2.52 -1.10
CA THR A 135 11.48 -1.67 -0.51
C THR A 135 11.74 -1.35 0.97
N VAL A 136 12.45 -2.21 1.69
CA VAL A 136 12.98 -1.90 3.03
C VAL A 136 14.00 -0.76 2.95
N ALA A 137 14.93 -0.82 2.00
CA ALA A 137 15.91 0.24 1.77
C ALA A 137 15.24 1.56 1.36
N LEU A 138 14.25 1.51 0.46
CA LEU A 138 13.46 2.66 0.02
C LEU A 138 12.70 3.31 1.19
N ARG A 139 11.98 2.52 1.99
CA ARG A 139 11.30 3.00 3.19
C ARG A 139 12.25 3.78 4.10
N ASN A 140 13.42 3.19 4.35
CA ASN A 140 14.43 3.80 5.22
C ASN A 140 15.04 5.09 4.60
N ALA A 141 15.18 5.14 3.27
CA ALA A 141 15.64 6.33 2.54
C ALA A 141 14.60 7.45 2.61
N ILE A 142 13.32 7.15 2.41
CA ILE A 142 12.21 8.11 2.53
C ILE A 142 12.13 8.65 3.97
N ALA A 143 12.22 7.79 4.98
CA ALA A 143 12.18 8.21 6.39
C ALA A 143 13.37 9.12 6.79
N LYS A 144 14.47 9.07 6.03
CA LYS A 144 15.65 9.95 6.24
C LYS A 144 15.64 11.19 5.33
N GLY A 145 14.62 11.38 4.50
CA GLY A 145 14.56 12.46 3.53
C GLY A 145 15.55 12.34 2.36
N ILE A 146 16.11 11.15 2.12
CA ILE A 146 17.03 10.87 1.00
C ILE A 146 16.25 10.63 -0.29
N ALA A 147 15.06 10.06 -0.19
CA ALA A 147 14.16 9.82 -1.32
C ALA A 147 12.79 10.42 -1.03
N THR A 148 12.09 10.83 -2.09
CA THR A 148 10.70 11.28 -2.04
C THR A 148 9.76 10.10 -2.23
N GLY A 149 8.71 10.01 -1.41
CA GLY A 149 7.70 8.95 -1.53
C GLY A 149 6.74 8.90 -0.36
N PRO A 150 5.75 8.00 -0.42
CA PRO A 150 4.80 7.76 0.66
C PRO A 150 5.47 7.12 1.88
N ARG A 151 4.77 7.06 2.98
CA ARG A 151 5.13 6.20 4.11
C ARG A 151 4.92 4.74 3.70
N VAL A 152 5.99 3.97 3.59
CA VAL A 152 5.96 2.59 3.11
C VAL A 152 5.89 1.60 4.26
N PHE A 153 4.95 0.66 4.20
CA PHE A 153 4.93 -0.57 4.98
C PHE A 153 5.21 -1.74 4.04
N THR A 154 6.26 -2.50 4.27
CA THR A 154 6.70 -3.54 3.33
C THR A 154 6.67 -4.93 3.92
N SER A 155 6.24 -5.91 3.12
CA SER A 155 6.34 -7.34 3.46
C SER A 155 7.73 -7.92 3.23
N GLY A 156 8.60 -7.20 2.53
CA GLY A 156 9.78 -7.81 1.95
C GLY A 156 9.41 -8.89 0.90
N MET A 157 10.24 -9.91 0.76
CA MET A 157 9.98 -11.02 -0.16
C MET A 157 8.73 -11.80 0.26
N PRO A 158 7.73 -12.01 -0.63
CA PRO A 158 6.55 -12.81 -0.33
C PRO A 158 6.90 -14.29 -0.10
N LEU A 159 6.02 -15.03 0.59
CA LEU A 159 6.17 -16.46 0.83
C LEU A 159 5.27 -17.28 -0.11
N SER A 160 5.86 -18.27 -0.74
CA SER A 160 5.20 -19.19 -1.69
C SER A 160 5.79 -20.59 -1.57
N SER A 161 5.10 -21.60 -2.11
CA SER A 161 5.66 -22.94 -2.26
C SER A 161 6.53 -23.05 -3.53
N THR A 162 7.35 -24.11 -3.63
CA THR A 162 8.03 -24.45 -4.88
C THR A 162 7.03 -24.60 -6.02
N GLY A 163 7.25 -23.84 -7.11
CA GLY A 163 6.32 -23.76 -8.25
C GLY A 163 5.04 -22.98 -7.97
N GLY A 164 4.92 -22.35 -6.80
CA GLY A 164 3.80 -21.48 -6.45
C GLY A 164 3.85 -20.12 -7.15
N HIS A 165 2.88 -19.24 -6.87
CA HIS A 165 2.71 -17.97 -7.58
C HIS A 165 3.97 -17.10 -7.57
N ASP A 166 4.58 -16.93 -6.40
CA ASP A 166 5.76 -16.08 -6.19
C ASP A 166 7.09 -16.85 -6.22
N ASP A 167 7.12 -18.09 -6.76
CA ASP A 167 8.40 -18.77 -6.95
C ASP A 167 9.26 -18.00 -7.98
N PRO A 168 10.43 -17.47 -7.57
CA PRO A 168 11.27 -16.65 -8.43
C PRO A 168 11.86 -17.43 -9.62
N THR A 169 11.72 -18.74 -9.64
CA THR A 169 12.23 -19.62 -10.73
C THR A 169 11.15 -20.00 -11.75
N ASN A 170 9.91 -19.52 -11.57
CA ASN A 170 8.84 -19.77 -12.53
C ASN A 170 9.19 -19.29 -13.94
N GLY A 171 8.95 -20.15 -14.94
CA GLY A 171 9.26 -19.87 -16.34
C GLY A 171 10.71 -20.15 -16.75
N TYR A 172 11.64 -20.41 -15.83
CA TYR A 172 13.02 -20.69 -16.17
C TYR A 172 13.18 -22.14 -16.66
N ARG A 173 14.03 -22.33 -17.68
CA ARG A 173 14.46 -23.67 -18.10
C ARG A 173 15.22 -24.38 -16.98
N ALA A 174 15.17 -25.71 -16.92
CA ALA A 174 15.73 -26.52 -15.84
C ALA A 174 17.19 -26.17 -15.47
N GLY A 175 18.05 -25.89 -16.47
CA GLY A 175 19.45 -25.55 -16.20
C GLY A 175 19.71 -24.14 -15.64
N LEU A 176 18.67 -23.29 -15.52
CA LEU A 176 18.73 -21.97 -14.88
C LEU A 176 17.97 -21.93 -13.57
N ARG A 177 17.16 -22.95 -13.27
CA ARG A 177 16.47 -23.02 -11.99
C ARG A 177 17.48 -23.26 -10.88
N ARG A 178 17.38 -22.44 -9.84
CA ARG A 178 18.00 -22.70 -8.54
C ARG A 178 17.00 -23.47 -7.69
N ASP A 179 17.40 -23.90 -6.52
CA ASP A 179 16.53 -24.45 -5.48
C ASP A 179 16.39 -23.39 -4.36
N PRO A 180 15.50 -22.39 -4.53
CA PRO A 180 15.33 -21.33 -3.55
C PRO A 180 14.68 -21.89 -2.27
N GLY A 181 15.07 -21.31 -1.14
CA GLY A 181 14.57 -21.72 0.18
C GLY A 181 13.89 -20.57 0.94
N PRO A 182 13.74 -20.69 2.25
CA PRO A 182 13.06 -19.70 3.09
C PRO A 182 13.63 -18.28 3.01
N VAL A 183 14.91 -18.12 2.69
CA VAL A 183 15.55 -16.80 2.50
C VAL A 183 14.95 -16.10 1.28
N GLU A 184 14.76 -16.84 0.20
CA GLU A 184 14.15 -16.37 -1.04
C GLU A 184 12.62 -16.49 -1.06
N GLY A 185 11.99 -16.77 0.08
CA GLY A 185 10.54 -16.83 0.24
C GLY A 185 9.92 -18.18 -0.13
N ILE A 186 10.72 -19.22 -0.44
CA ILE A 186 10.16 -20.54 -0.77
C ILE A 186 10.11 -21.43 0.45
N ILE A 187 8.90 -21.94 0.71
CA ILE A 187 8.60 -22.78 1.87
C ILE A 187 7.97 -24.10 1.40
N ASN A 188 8.43 -25.19 2.00
CA ASN A 188 7.90 -26.53 1.78
C ASN A 188 7.77 -27.22 3.15
N GLY A 189 6.76 -26.78 3.89
CA GLY A 189 6.44 -27.31 5.21
C GLY A 189 6.58 -26.28 6.36
N PRO A 190 6.05 -26.61 7.54
CA PRO A 190 5.95 -25.70 8.67
C PRO A 190 7.29 -25.19 9.22
N VAL A 191 8.39 -25.93 9.06
CA VAL A 191 9.71 -25.54 9.51
C VAL A 191 10.26 -24.41 8.64
N ASP A 192 10.12 -24.54 7.33
CA ASP A 192 10.51 -23.49 6.37
C ASP A 192 9.67 -22.24 6.55
N ALA A 193 8.36 -22.38 6.74
CA ALA A 193 7.44 -21.29 7.03
C ALA A 193 7.90 -20.44 8.22
N ARG A 194 8.19 -21.08 9.36
CA ARG A 194 8.72 -20.38 10.54
C ARG A 194 10.07 -19.72 10.30
N LYS A 195 10.95 -20.36 9.52
CA LYS A 195 12.25 -19.79 9.17
C LYS A 195 12.09 -18.56 8.27
N ALA A 196 11.20 -18.63 7.28
CA ALA A 196 10.93 -17.55 6.35
C ALA A 196 10.37 -16.31 7.06
N ASP A 197 9.36 -16.46 7.94
CA ASP A 197 8.81 -15.35 8.72
C ASP A 197 9.87 -14.65 9.56
N ARG A 198 10.72 -15.44 10.26
CA ARG A 198 11.82 -14.90 11.07
C ARG A 198 12.86 -14.17 10.23
N GLN A 199 13.07 -14.65 8.99
CA GLN A 199 13.95 -13.97 8.06
C GLN A 199 13.35 -12.63 7.62
N ARG A 200 12.02 -12.54 7.35
CA ARG A 200 11.33 -11.25 7.06
C ARG A 200 11.49 -10.28 8.23
N TYR A 201 11.28 -10.74 9.46
CA TYR A 201 11.52 -9.91 10.65
C TYR A 201 12.97 -9.43 10.75
N ASN A 202 13.94 -10.31 10.57
CA ASN A 202 15.37 -9.97 10.62
C ASN A 202 15.76 -8.95 9.53
N ASN A 203 15.14 -9.04 8.34
CA ASN A 203 15.38 -8.11 7.23
C ASN A 203 14.65 -6.76 7.40
N GLY A 204 13.79 -6.63 8.41
CA GLY A 204 13.10 -5.38 8.72
C GLY A 204 11.77 -5.19 7.99
N ALA A 205 11.11 -6.26 7.55
CA ALA A 205 9.73 -6.20 7.07
C ALA A 205 8.76 -5.72 8.16
N ASP A 206 7.61 -5.20 7.75
CA ASP A 206 6.55 -4.69 8.65
C ASP A 206 5.37 -5.68 8.77
N LEU A 207 5.28 -6.65 7.88
CA LEU A 207 4.22 -7.65 7.79
C LEU A 207 4.70 -8.85 6.96
N ILE A 208 3.85 -9.88 6.86
CA ILE A 208 4.09 -11.05 5.99
C ILE A 208 3.11 -11.02 4.81
N LYS A 209 3.60 -11.30 3.60
CA LYS A 209 2.78 -11.60 2.41
C LYS A 209 2.94 -13.07 2.06
N ILE A 210 1.83 -13.73 1.75
CA ILE A 210 1.80 -15.11 1.26
C ILE A 210 1.04 -15.23 -0.06
N SER A 211 1.36 -16.25 -0.85
CA SER A 211 0.59 -16.70 -2.01
C SER A 211 -0.20 -17.96 -1.63
N ALA A 212 -1.45 -17.79 -1.18
CA ALA A 212 -2.30 -18.90 -0.78
C ALA A 212 -2.84 -19.71 -1.97
N THR A 213 -2.93 -19.10 -3.15
CA THR A 213 -3.33 -19.75 -4.41
C THR A 213 -2.37 -19.41 -5.54
N GLY A 214 -2.53 -20.09 -6.68
CA GLY A 214 -1.96 -19.64 -7.94
C GLY A 214 -2.46 -18.25 -8.32
N GLY A 215 -1.76 -17.59 -9.25
CA GLY A 215 -2.05 -16.23 -9.70
C GLY A 215 -2.24 -16.12 -11.20
N VAL A 216 -2.79 -14.98 -11.63
CA VAL A 216 -3.06 -14.70 -13.05
C VAL A 216 -1.77 -14.60 -13.85
N LEU A 217 -0.81 -13.83 -13.36
CA LEU A 217 0.44 -13.51 -14.08
C LEU A 217 1.55 -14.54 -13.90
N SER A 218 1.40 -15.53 -13.03
CA SER A 218 2.40 -16.59 -12.89
C SER A 218 2.39 -17.55 -14.09
N GLN A 219 3.57 -18.02 -14.49
CA GLN A 219 3.73 -19.05 -15.52
C GLN A 219 3.40 -20.46 -14.98
N ALA A 220 2.18 -20.62 -14.46
CA ALA A 220 1.62 -21.85 -13.93
C ALA A 220 0.24 -22.11 -14.54
N LYS A 221 -0.16 -23.38 -14.67
CA LYS A 221 -1.41 -23.78 -15.34
C LYS A 221 -2.63 -23.28 -14.59
N SER A 222 -2.64 -23.37 -13.27
CA SER A 222 -3.77 -22.94 -12.43
C SER A 222 -3.50 -21.61 -11.75
N GLY A 223 -4.48 -20.69 -11.85
CA GLY A 223 -4.53 -19.45 -11.06
C GLY A 223 -5.42 -19.57 -9.82
N GLN A 224 -5.99 -20.72 -9.52
CA GLN A 224 -7.07 -20.87 -8.53
C GLN A 224 -6.77 -21.86 -7.41
N ASN A 225 -5.95 -22.90 -7.67
CA ASN A 225 -5.71 -23.97 -6.71
C ASN A 225 -4.94 -23.46 -5.50
N SER A 226 -5.26 -23.98 -4.32
CA SER A 226 -4.47 -23.77 -3.11
C SER A 226 -3.02 -24.22 -3.34
N GLN A 227 -2.08 -23.43 -2.85
CA GLN A 227 -0.63 -23.67 -3.01
C GLN A 227 0.08 -23.80 -1.67
N LEU A 228 -0.62 -23.59 -0.56
CA LEU A 228 -0.14 -23.82 0.79
C LEU A 228 -1.06 -24.78 1.52
N PHE A 229 -0.47 -25.67 2.29
CA PHE A 229 -1.20 -26.58 3.16
C PHE A 229 -1.59 -25.91 4.47
N LYS A 230 -2.58 -26.50 5.14
CA LYS A 230 -3.10 -25.97 6.41
C LYS A 230 -2.01 -25.79 7.48
N ASP A 231 -1.14 -26.77 7.63
CA ASP A 231 -0.06 -26.74 8.62
C ASP A 231 1.01 -25.68 8.31
N GLU A 232 1.25 -25.38 7.03
CA GLU A 232 2.11 -24.26 6.60
C GLU A 232 1.47 -22.91 6.95
N LEU A 233 0.18 -22.73 6.61
CA LEU A 233 -0.59 -21.53 6.93
C LEU A 233 -0.67 -21.28 8.44
N ASP A 234 -0.95 -22.32 9.22
CA ASP A 234 -0.98 -22.26 10.69
C ASP A 234 0.41 -21.85 11.25
N ALA A 235 1.50 -22.38 10.67
CA ALA A 235 2.85 -22.07 11.09
C ALA A 235 3.23 -20.61 10.76
N ILE A 236 2.88 -20.11 9.57
CA ILE A 236 3.06 -18.71 9.17
C ILE A 236 2.33 -17.80 10.14
N VAL A 237 1.00 -17.96 10.26
CA VAL A 237 0.19 -17.03 11.06
C VAL A 237 0.58 -17.05 12.54
N ALA A 238 0.88 -18.22 13.11
CA ALA A 238 1.35 -18.32 14.50
C ALA A 238 2.70 -17.63 14.71
N THR A 239 3.62 -17.75 13.75
CA THR A 239 4.94 -17.12 13.83
C THR A 239 4.81 -15.61 13.63
N ALA A 240 4.08 -15.16 12.61
CA ALA A 240 3.81 -13.76 12.34
C ALA A 240 3.22 -13.06 13.59
N LYS A 241 2.20 -13.67 14.21
CA LYS A 241 1.61 -13.18 15.46
C LYS A 241 2.60 -13.05 16.61
N ALA A 242 3.51 -14.01 16.75
CA ALA A 242 4.54 -13.98 17.79
C ALA A 242 5.52 -12.80 17.63
N TYR A 243 5.69 -12.30 16.40
CA TYR A 243 6.51 -11.13 16.07
C TYR A 243 5.69 -9.83 15.89
N GLY A 244 4.39 -9.85 16.15
CA GLY A 244 3.50 -8.69 16.00
C GLY A 244 3.14 -8.36 14.57
N PHE A 245 3.35 -9.27 13.61
CA PHE A 245 3.04 -9.10 12.22
C PHE A 245 1.60 -9.47 11.87
N LYS A 246 1.01 -8.75 10.93
CA LYS A 246 -0.19 -9.16 10.20
C LYS A 246 0.22 -9.94 8.94
N VAL A 247 -0.67 -10.82 8.47
CA VAL A 247 -0.45 -11.60 7.24
C VAL A 247 -1.43 -11.15 6.18
N ALA A 248 -0.94 -10.83 4.98
CA ALA A 248 -1.71 -10.54 3.78
C ALA A 248 -1.63 -11.74 2.82
N ALA A 249 -2.75 -12.20 2.27
CA ALA A 249 -2.81 -13.40 1.44
C ALA A 249 -3.32 -13.11 0.03
N HIS A 250 -2.44 -13.24 -0.98
CA HIS A 250 -2.88 -13.36 -2.37
C HIS A 250 -3.75 -14.61 -2.52
N ALA A 251 -4.98 -14.47 -3.01
CA ALA A 251 -5.85 -15.59 -3.26
C ALA A 251 -6.95 -15.28 -4.29
N HIS A 252 -7.09 -16.14 -5.29
CA HIS A 252 -8.18 -16.09 -6.26
C HIS A 252 -9.24 -17.19 -6.02
N GLY A 253 -8.82 -18.41 -5.72
CA GLY A 253 -9.71 -19.58 -5.57
C GLY A 253 -10.25 -19.74 -4.16
N VAL A 254 -11.46 -20.28 -4.07
CA VAL A 254 -12.24 -20.42 -2.83
C VAL A 254 -11.50 -21.23 -1.77
N GLU A 255 -10.93 -22.38 -2.13
CA GLU A 255 -10.28 -23.28 -1.17
C GLU A 255 -9.11 -22.60 -0.45
N GLY A 256 -8.18 -22.00 -1.22
CA GLY A 256 -7.02 -21.31 -0.65
C GLY A 256 -7.43 -20.09 0.17
N MET A 257 -8.45 -19.30 -0.27
CA MET A 257 -9.01 -18.21 0.52
C MET A 257 -9.53 -18.71 1.87
N GLN A 258 -10.35 -19.76 1.88
CA GLN A 258 -10.94 -20.27 3.11
C GLN A 258 -9.90 -20.86 4.06
N LEU A 259 -8.87 -21.53 3.55
CA LEU A 259 -7.74 -22.01 4.36
C LEU A 259 -6.98 -20.86 5.00
N ALA A 260 -6.65 -19.81 4.22
CA ALA A 260 -5.95 -18.64 4.72
C ALA A 260 -6.76 -17.87 5.77
N ILE A 261 -8.07 -17.65 5.53
CA ILE A 261 -8.97 -16.97 6.49
C ILE A 261 -9.05 -17.74 7.80
N ARG A 262 -9.23 -19.09 7.75
CA ARG A 262 -9.28 -19.92 8.95
C ARG A 262 -7.97 -19.95 9.73
N ALA A 263 -6.84 -19.81 9.05
CA ALA A 263 -5.52 -19.65 9.69
C ALA A 263 -5.37 -18.30 10.40
N GLY A 264 -6.16 -17.27 10.00
CA GLY A 264 -6.20 -15.96 10.66
C GLY A 264 -5.42 -14.86 9.93
N VAL A 265 -5.40 -14.88 8.60
CA VAL A 265 -4.84 -13.76 7.82
C VAL A 265 -5.65 -12.48 8.01
N ALA A 266 -5.00 -11.34 7.98
CA ALA A 266 -5.62 -10.03 8.17
C ALA A 266 -6.36 -9.54 6.91
N SER A 267 -5.87 -9.91 5.73
CA SER A 267 -6.50 -9.55 4.46
C SER A 267 -6.37 -10.64 3.42
N ILE A 268 -7.38 -10.69 2.54
CA ILE A 268 -7.35 -11.40 1.26
C ILE A 268 -7.16 -10.34 0.17
N GLU A 269 -6.15 -10.51 -0.64
CA GLU A 269 -5.84 -9.69 -1.79
C GLU A 269 -6.54 -10.29 -3.03
N HIS A 270 -7.14 -9.46 -3.86
CA HIS A 270 -7.91 -9.80 -5.06
C HIS A 270 -9.27 -10.49 -4.77
N GLY A 271 -9.29 -11.65 -4.17
CA GLY A 271 -10.51 -12.40 -3.82
C GLY A 271 -11.44 -12.75 -4.99
N SER A 272 -10.88 -12.89 -6.21
CA SER A 272 -11.63 -12.79 -7.48
C SER A 272 -12.78 -13.79 -7.65
N LEU A 273 -12.67 -14.97 -7.06
CA LEU A 273 -13.67 -16.06 -7.19
C LEU A 273 -14.39 -16.35 -5.87
N MET A 274 -14.42 -15.38 -4.97
CA MET A 274 -15.04 -15.51 -3.65
C MET A 274 -16.53 -15.86 -3.77
N ASP A 275 -16.95 -16.90 -3.06
CA ASP A 275 -18.34 -17.31 -2.92
C ASP A 275 -19.00 -16.75 -1.63
N ALA A 276 -20.29 -16.97 -1.48
CA ALA A 276 -21.05 -16.47 -0.33
C ALA A 276 -20.57 -17.06 1.01
N ASP A 277 -20.07 -18.30 1.00
CA ASP A 277 -19.56 -18.96 2.20
C ASP A 277 -18.23 -18.33 2.64
N THR A 278 -17.38 -18.01 1.70
CA THR A 278 -16.12 -17.29 1.94
C THR A 278 -16.39 -15.88 2.45
N MET A 279 -17.38 -15.15 1.89
CA MET A 279 -17.78 -13.82 2.39
C MET A 279 -18.27 -13.88 3.84
N ARG A 280 -19.05 -14.92 4.20
CA ARG A 280 -19.46 -15.13 5.60
C ARG A 280 -18.27 -15.41 6.51
N LEU A 281 -17.33 -16.22 6.04
CA LEU A 281 -16.11 -16.57 6.77
C LEU A 281 -15.23 -15.33 7.02
N MET A 282 -15.03 -14.46 6.03
CA MET A 282 -14.31 -13.20 6.19
C MET A 282 -14.92 -12.33 7.28
N LYS A 283 -16.25 -12.21 7.30
CA LYS A 283 -16.96 -11.45 8.36
C LYS A 283 -16.76 -12.06 9.75
N GLN A 284 -16.78 -13.40 9.86
CA GLN A 284 -16.57 -14.11 11.13
C GLN A 284 -15.16 -13.95 11.68
N HIS A 285 -14.16 -13.86 10.80
CA HIS A 285 -12.74 -13.73 11.14
C HIS A 285 -12.22 -12.29 11.11
N ASP A 286 -13.09 -11.32 10.84
CA ASP A 286 -12.72 -9.90 10.73
C ASP A 286 -11.65 -9.62 9.65
N THR A 287 -11.62 -10.46 8.59
CA THR A 287 -10.65 -10.38 7.50
C THR A 287 -11.09 -9.35 6.48
N TYR A 288 -10.17 -8.47 6.05
CA TYR A 288 -10.41 -7.48 5.02
C TYR A 288 -10.29 -8.06 3.61
N LEU A 289 -11.09 -7.54 2.67
CA LEU A 289 -10.83 -7.67 1.23
C LEU A 289 -10.09 -6.43 0.73
N VAL A 290 -9.00 -6.64 -0.02
CA VAL A 290 -8.28 -5.64 -0.78
C VAL A 290 -8.45 -5.97 -2.26
N PRO A 291 -9.34 -5.26 -3.00
CA PRO A 291 -9.93 -5.80 -4.23
C PRO A 291 -9.04 -5.76 -5.46
N THR A 292 -8.27 -4.69 -5.68
CA THR A 292 -7.37 -4.52 -6.83
C THR A 292 -8.06 -4.69 -8.20
N ILE A 293 -9.23 -4.10 -8.36
CA ILE A 293 -10.06 -4.23 -9.58
C ILE A 293 -9.30 -3.67 -10.79
N MET A 294 -8.58 -2.56 -10.58
CA MET A 294 -7.79 -1.89 -11.59
C MET A 294 -6.76 -2.83 -12.24
N ALA A 295 -6.03 -3.61 -11.43
CA ALA A 295 -5.09 -4.61 -11.96
C ALA A 295 -5.81 -5.67 -12.81
N GLY A 296 -6.95 -6.17 -12.34
CA GLY A 296 -7.77 -7.12 -13.09
C GLY A 296 -8.22 -6.58 -14.45
N ASN A 297 -8.70 -5.36 -14.49
CA ASN A 297 -9.11 -4.69 -15.73
C ASN A 297 -7.92 -4.43 -16.65
N PHE A 298 -6.79 -3.94 -16.10
CA PHE A 298 -5.57 -3.71 -16.87
C PHE A 298 -5.10 -4.98 -17.58
N VAL A 299 -4.96 -6.10 -16.86
CA VAL A 299 -4.47 -7.34 -17.49
C VAL A 299 -5.46 -7.89 -18.51
N THR A 300 -6.78 -7.70 -18.30
CA THR A 300 -7.81 -8.10 -19.25
C THR A 300 -7.70 -7.31 -20.56
N GLU A 301 -7.48 -6.01 -20.48
CA GLU A 301 -7.27 -5.17 -21.69
C GLU A 301 -5.95 -5.52 -22.40
N LYS A 302 -4.88 -5.72 -21.65
CA LYS A 302 -3.57 -6.11 -22.22
C LYS A 302 -3.57 -7.50 -22.84
N ALA A 303 -4.42 -8.43 -22.37
CA ALA A 303 -4.57 -9.76 -22.96
C ALA A 303 -5.15 -9.73 -24.39
N LYS A 304 -5.76 -8.62 -24.82
CA LYS A 304 -6.23 -8.41 -26.22
C LYS A 304 -5.07 -8.15 -27.18
N ILE A 305 -3.91 -7.76 -26.67
CA ILE A 305 -2.71 -7.44 -27.46
C ILE A 305 -1.91 -8.71 -27.67
N ASP A 306 -1.67 -9.09 -28.92
CA ASP A 306 -0.86 -10.28 -29.22
C ASP A 306 0.58 -10.12 -28.74
N GLY A 307 1.10 -11.15 -28.06
CA GLY A 307 2.47 -11.17 -27.52
C GLY A 307 2.71 -10.33 -26.28
N TYR A 308 1.70 -9.64 -25.72
CA TYR A 308 1.86 -8.88 -24.48
C TYR A 308 2.11 -9.79 -23.28
N PHE A 309 1.37 -10.88 -23.19
CA PHE A 309 1.56 -11.94 -22.18
C PHE A 309 2.03 -13.25 -22.81
N PRO A 310 2.79 -14.07 -22.07
CA PRO A 310 3.04 -15.45 -22.45
C PRO A 310 1.74 -16.23 -22.71
N GLU A 311 1.76 -17.22 -23.61
CA GLU A 311 0.57 -18.00 -23.99
C GLU A 311 -0.18 -18.63 -22.80
N MET A 312 0.55 -19.07 -21.77
CA MET A 312 -0.03 -19.66 -20.57
C MET A 312 -0.74 -18.63 -19.68
N VAL A 313 -0.32 -17.38 -19.69
CA VAL A 313 -0.87 -16.27 -18.89
C VAL A 313 -2.10 -15.65 -19.54
N ARG A 314 -2.07 -15.48 -20.86
CA ARG A 314 -3.07 -14.74 -21.64
C ARG A 314 -4.53 -15.15 -21.35
N PRO A 315 -4.93 -16.44 -21.37
CA PRO A 315 -6.32 -16.83 -21.11
C PRO A 315 -6.76 -16.51 -19.68
N LYS A 316 -5.88 -16.61 -18.68
CA LYS A 316 -6.18 -16.24 -17.29
C LYS A 316 -6.38 -14.73 -17.16
N ALA A 317 -5.51 -13.94 -17.77
CA ALA A 317 -5.59 -12.49 -17.81
C ALA A 317 -6.88 -11.99 -18.50
N ALA A 318 -7.27 -12.61 -19.62
CA ALA A 318 -8.46 -12.25 -20.37
C ALA A 318 -9.78 -12.46 -19.56
N ALA A 319 -9.80 -13.37 -18.59
CA ALA A 319 -11.00 -13.75 -17.87
C ALA A 319 -11.19 -13.01 -16.53
N ILE A 320 -10.14 -12.40 -15.95
CA ILE A 320 -10.15 -12.01 -14.54
C ILE A 320 -10.87 -10.70 -14.26
N GLY A 321 -10.77 -9.69 -15.13
CA GLY A 321 -11.27 -8.34 -14.88
C GLY A 321 -12.76 -8.30 -14.52
N PRO A 322 -13.68 -8.80 -15.35
CA PRO A 322 -15.10 -8.83 -15.03
C PRO A 322 -15.43 -9.62 -13.76
N GLN A 323 -14.67 -10.67 -13.48
CA GLN A 323 -14.89 -11.52 -12.29
C GLN A 323 -14.53 -10.80 -11.00
N ILE A 324 -13.38 -10.13 -10.95
CA ILE A 324 -12.91 -9.44 -9.75
C ILE A 324 -13.84 -8.28 -9.39
N GLN A 325 -14.27 -7.47 -10.36
CA GLN A 325 -15.19 -6.35 -10.14
C GLN A 325 -16.58 -6.83 -9.68
N ALA A 326 -17.14 -7.85 -10.34
CA ALA A 326 -18.43 -8.42 -9.94
C ALA A 326 -18.36 -9.06 -8.54
N THR A 327 -17.27 -9.73 -8.19
CA THR A 327 -17.08 -10.32 -6.86
C THR A 327 -16.93 -9.25 -5.80
N PHE A 328 -16.18 -8.19 -6.06
CA PHE A 328 -16.08 -7.05 -5.17
C PHE A 328 -17.46 -6.46 -4.83
N GLY A 329 -18.31 -6.20 -5.85
CA GLY A 329 -19.66 -5.67 -5.62
C GLY A 329 -20.50 -6.57 -4.71
N ARG A 330 -20.45 -7.90 -4.92
CA ARG A 330 -21.14 -8.87 -4.04
C ARG A 330 -20.57 -8.89 -2.62
N ALA A 331 -19.24 -8.83 -2.47
CA ALA A 331 -18.57 -8.82 -1.17
C ALA A 331 -18.93 -7.57 -0.37
N TYR A 332 -18.93 -6.39 -1.02
CA TYR A 332 -19.36 -5.15 -0.40
C TYR A 332 -20.83 -5.23 0.07
N GLN A 333 -21.75 -5.67 -0.80
CA GLN A 333 -23.18 -5.86 -0.44
C GLN A 333 -23.38 -6.87 0.69
N ALA A 334 -22.54 -7.90 0.77
CA ALA A 334 -22.56 -8.87 1.87
C ALA A 334 -22.01 -8.31 3.19
N GLY A 335 -21.42 -7.08 3.19
CA GLY A 335 -20.87 -6.43 4.37
C GLY A 335 -19.48 -6.96 4.76
N VAL A 336 -18.70 -7.45 3.80
CA VAL A 336 -17.26 -7.73 3.99
C VAL A 336 -16.52 -6.40 4.20
N LYS A 337 -15.59 -6.34 5.14
CA LYS A 337 -14.72 -5.17 5.34
C LYS A 337 -13.85 -4.96 4.11
N ILE A 338 -13.81 -3.75 3.58
CA ILE A 338 -13.01 -3.38 2.42
C ILE A 338 -11.90 -2.41 2.85
N ALA A 339 -10.68 -2.66 2.40
CA ALA A 339 -9.60 -1.68 2.40
C ALA A 339 -9.11 -1.50 0.96
N PHE A 340 -8.88 -0.25 0.57
CA PHE A 340 -8.47 0.13 -0.78
C PHE A 340 -7.09 -0.46 -1.12
N GLY A 341 -6.92 -0.94 -2.35
CA GLY A 341 -5.63 -1.38 -2.88
C GLY A 341 -5.72 -1.66 -4.36
N THR A 342 -4.64 -1.37 -5.09
CA THR A 342 -4.65 -1.28 -6.55
C THR A 342 -3.86 -2.36 -7.27
N ASP A 343 -2.84 -2.93 -6.60
CA ASP A 343 -1.80 -3.77 -7.21
C ASP A 343 -1.00 -3.01 -8.30
N THR A 344 -0.78 -1.68 -8.09
CA THR A 344 0.09 -0.90 -8.97
C THR A 344 1.51 -1.46 -8.96
N GLY A 345 2.11 -1.45 -10.14
CA GLY A 345 3.22 -2.28 -10.53
C GLY A 345 2.76 -3.24 -11.63
N VAL A 346 1.58 -3.83 -11.51
CA VAL A 346 0.85 -4.48 -12.62
C VAL A 346 0.30 -3.41 -13.57
N SER A 347 -0.40 -2.41 -13.06
CA SER A 347 -0.74 -1.16 -13.76
C SER A 347 0.24 -0.04 -13.41
N ALA A 348 0.13 1.14 -14.03
CA ALA A 348 1.06 2.23 -13.82
C ALA A 348 0.93 2.85 -12.42
N HIS A 349 2.06 3.17 -11.79
CA HIS A 349 2.09 4.01 -10.59
C HIS A 349 1.69 5.44 -10.93
N GLY A 350 0.94 6.09 -10.04
CA GLY A 350 0.33 7.40 -10.28
C GLY A 350 -1.13 7.32 -10.72
N ASP A 351 -1.56 6.19 -11.29
CA ASP A 351 -2.95 5.94 -11.72
C ASP A 351 -3.81 5.29 -10.62
N ASN A 352 -3.28 5.11 -9.43
CA ASN A 352 -3.91 4.37 -8.31
C ASN A 352 -5.36 4.80 -8.04
N ALA A 353 -5.69 6.08 -8.23
CA ALA A 353 -7.03 6.62 -7.95
C ALA A 353 -8.13 6.10 -8.91
N GLN A 354 -7.79 5.49 -10.05
CA GLN A 354 -8.77 4.85 -10.94
C GLN A 354 -9.52 3.69 -10.26
N GLU A 355 -8.94 3.07 -9.24
CA GLU A 355 -9.62 2.04 -8.43
C GLU A 355 -10.91 2.58 -7.79
N PHE A 356 -10.97 3.87 -7.40
CA PHE A 356 -12.16 4.48 -6.82
C PHE A 356 -13.35 4.43 -7.79
N SER A 357 -13.13 4.81 -9.04
CA SER A 357 -14.18 4.79 -10.08
C SER A 357 -14.72 3.37 -10.27
N LEU A 358 -13.83 2.38 -10.34
CA LEU A 358 -14.20 0.97 -10.49
C LEU A 358 -14.96 0.41 -9.28
N MET A 359 -14.60 0.83 -8.05
CA MET A 359 -15.33 0.47 -6.83
C MET A 359 -16.74 1.08 -6.83
N VAL A 360 -16.87 2.35 -7.26
CA VAL A 360 -18.17 3.03 -7.36
C VAL A 360 -19.04 2.42 -8.44
N GLU A 361 -18.50 2.09 -9.62
CA GLU A 361 -19.19 1.36 -10.68
C GLU A 361 -19.72 0.00 -10.21
N ALA A 362 -18.99 -0.68 -9.32
CA ALA A 362 -19.42 -1.94 -8.72
C ALA A 362 -20.45 -1.78 -7.58
N GLY A 363 -20.92 -0.56 -7.30
CA GLY A 363 -22.02 -0.24 -6.38
C GLY A 363 -21.60 0.20 -4.98
N MET A 364 -20.33 0.55 -4.75
CA MET A 364 -19.90 1.16 -3.49
C MET A 364 -20.14 2.68 -3.53
N PRO A 365 -20.78 3.30 -2.52
CA PRO A 365 -20.93 4.75 -2.48
C PRO A 365 -19.56 5.46 -2.45
N PRO A 366 -19.41 6.65 -3.10
CA PRO A 366 -18.14 7.39 -3.12
C PRO A 366 -17.52 7.63 -1.73
N MET A 367 -18.35 7.98 -0.74
CA MET A 367 -17.90 8.16 0.65
C MET A 367 -17.26 6.87 1.20
N GLU A 368 -17.88 5.71 0.98
CA GLU A 368 -17.34 4.43 1.48
C GLU A 368 -16.07 4.01 0.73
N ALA A 369 -15.94 4.34 -0.54
CA ALA A 369 -14.71 4.15 -1.30
C ALA A 369 -13.56 4.99 -0.70
N ILE A 370 -13.79 6.27 -0.37
CA ILE A 370 -12.80 7.11 0.31
C ILE A 370 -12.48 6.59 1.72
N VAL A 371 -13.49 6.15 2.48
CA VAL A 371 -13.29 5.54 3.80
C VAL A 371 -12.43 4.29 3.71
N SER A 372 -12.56 3.49 2.63
CA SER A 372 -11.73 2.30 2.41
C SER A 372 -10.26 2.62 2.20
N ALA A 373 -9.94 3.77 1.56
CA ALA A 373 -8.58 4.26 1.29
C ALA A 373 -8.01 5.14 2.43
N THR A 374 -8.74 5.29 3.52
CA THR A 374 -8.34 6.14 4.64
C THR A 374 -8.50 5.38 5.96
N LYS A 375 -9.65 5.47 6.59
CA LYS A 375 -9.92 4.90 7.91
C LYS A 375 -9.75 3.37 7.94
N ASN A 376 -10.35 2.65 6.97
CA ASN A 376 -10.29 1.19 6.93
C ASN A 376 -8.87 0.69 6.63
N ALA A 377 -8.16 1.36 5.72
CA ALA A 377 -6.77 1.04 5.42
C ALA A 377 -5.86 1.27 6.64
N ALA A 378 -6.06 2.36 7.39
CA ALA A 378 -5.33 2.63 8.63
C ALA A 378 -5.63 1.57 9.72
N ASP A 379 -6.86 1.07 9.80
CA ASP A 379 -7.24 -0.02 10.70
C ASP A 379 -6.57 -1.34 10.30
N LEU A 380 -6.62 -1.68 9.02
CA LEU A 380 -5.91 -2.87 8.52
C LEU A 380 -4.40 -2.79 8.76
N LEU A 381 -3.78 -1.61 8.65
CA LEU A 381 -2.37 -1.40 9.03
C LEU A 381 -2.13 -1.47 10.55
N GLY A 382 -3.17 -1.31 11.38
CA GLY A 382 -3.03 -1.14 12.83
C GLY A 382 -2.41 0.22 13.20
N LYS A 383 -2.74 1.27 12.43
CA LYS A 383 -2.20 2.63 12.58
C LYS A 383 -3.29 3.70 12.73
N SER A 384 -4.50 3.31 13.13
CA SER A 384 -5.64 4.22 13.27
C SER A 384 -5.40 5.38 14.24
N ASP A 385 -4.49 5.24 15.21
CA ASP A 385 -4.13 6.32 16.13
C ASP A 385 -3.35 7.45 15.46
N HIS A 386 -2.74 7.18 14.30
CA HIS A 386 -1.84 8.12 13.62
C HIS A 386 -2.28 8.49 12.21
N LEU A 387 -3.04 7.64 11.52
CA LEU A 387 -3.37 7.75 10.10
C LEU A 387 -4.88 7.66 9.86
N GLY A 388 -5.29 7.91 8.61
CA GLY A 388 -6.61 7.58 8.08
C GLY A 388 -7.72 8.59 8.39
N SER A 389 -7.43 9.70 9.05
CA SER A 389 -8.37 10.82 9.20
C SER A 389 -7.65 12.12 9.52
N ILE A 390 -8.20 13.25 9.13
CA ILE A 390 -7.80 14.56 9.63
C ILE A 390 -8.38 14.71 11.04
N SER A 391 -7.51 14.57 12.05
CA SER A 391 -7.89 14.63 13.46
C SER A 391 -6.72 15.11 14.31
N VAL A 392 -7.01 15.83 15.37
CA VAL A 392 -5.98 16.35 16.30
C VAL A 392 -5.13 15.20 16.85
N GLY A 393 -3.80 15.37 16.81
CA GLY A 393 -2.79 14.41 17.26
C GLY A 393 -2.31 13.44 16.18
N LYS A 394 -3.00 13.33 15.04
CA LYS A 394 -2.58 12.49 13.90
C LYS A 394 -1.54 13.20 13.04
N TYR A 395 -0.85 12.42 12.19
CA TYR A 395 0.05 12.98 11.19
C TYR A 395 -0.68 13.96 10.27
N ALA A 396 -0.01 15.02 9.90
CA ALA A 396 -0.49 15.99 8.93
C ALA A 396 -0.32 15.45 7.50
N ASP A 397 -1.07 14.40 7.19
CA ASP A 397 -1.22 13.82 5.88
C ASP A 397 -2.54 14.32 5.29
N VAL A 398 -2.48 15.32 4.42
CA VAL A 398 -3.64 16.01 3.86
C VAL A 398 -3.47 16.13 2.35
N ILE A 399 -4.53 15.79 1.63
CA ILE A 399 -4.63 16.06 0.18
C ILE A 399 -5.80 17.02 -0.08
N ALA A 400 -5.80 17.67 -1.24
CA ALA A 400 -6.94 18.46 -1.65
C ALA A 400 -7.21 18.37 -3.16
N VAL A 401 -8.52 18.41 -3.49
CA VAL A 401 -9.03 18.41 -4.87
C VAL A 401 -9.95 19.60 -5.09
N ARG A 402 -10.02 20.13 -6.30
CA ARG A 402 -11.03 21.11 -6.69
C ARG A 402 -12.38 20.41 -6.84
N GLY A 403 -13.42 20.95 -6.22
CA GLY A 403 -14.77 20.37 -6.30
C GLY A 403 -15.09 19.38 -5.17
N ASN A 404 -16.11 18.55 -5.38
CA ASN A 404 -16.65 17.63 -4.36
C ASN A 404 -16.47 16.16 -4.82
N PRO A 405 -15.53 15.39 -4.25
CA PRO A 405 -15.26 14.02 -4.67
C PRO A 405 -16.39 13.02 -4.29
N ILE A 406 -17.39 13.45 -3.51
CA ILE A 406 -18.59 12.65 -3.26
C ILE A 406 -19.60 12.76 -4.42
N GLU A 407 -19.61 13.89 -5.14
CA GLU A 407 -20.43 14.09 -6.34
C GLU A 407 -19.76 13.54 -7.58
N ASP A 408 -18.42 13.66 -7.65
CA ASP A 408 -17.60 13.16 -8.76
C ASP A 408 -16.31 12.53 -8.20
N ILE A 409 -16.30 11.21 -8.09
CA ILE A 409 -15.17 10.47 -7.54
C ILE A 409 -13.91 10.56 -8.40
N THR A 410 -14.05 10.85 -9.71
CA THR A 410 -12.91 10.95 -10.64
C THR A 410 -12.00 12.14 -10.33
N LEU A 411 -12.48 13.13 -9.54
CA LEU A 411 -11.65 14.23 -9.06
C LEU A 411 -10.42 13.75 -8.25
N LEU A 412 -10.49 12.54 -7.67
CA LEU A 412 -9.35 11.94 -6.97
C LEU A 412 -8.22 11.50 -7.90
N GLU A 413 -8.45 11.42 -9.20
CA GLU A 413 -7.41 11.20 -10.21
C GLU A 413 -6.58 12.47 -10.49
N HIS A 414 -7.02 13.64 -9.96
CA HIS A 414 -6.44 14.96 -10.21
C HIS A 414 -6.20 15.72 -8.89
N ILE A 415 -5.32 15.17 -8.04
CA ILE A 415 -4.98 15.79 -6.76
C ILE A 415 -4.17 17.08 -6.99
N GLY A 416 -4.67 18.22 -6.52
CA GLY A 416 -4.00 19.53 -6.64
C GLY A 416 -3.03 19.83 -5.50
N PHE A 417 -3.24 19.26 -4.32
CA PHE A 417 -2.39 19.48 -3.15
C PHE A 417 -2.07 18.17 -2.43
N VAL A 418 -0.80 17.99 -2.05
CA VAL A 418 -0.32 16.83 -1.28
C VAL A 418 0.59 17.29 -0.16
N MET A 419 0.21 16.98 1.06
CA MET A 419 1.01 17.12 2.27
C MET A 419 1.16 15.77 2.96
N LYS A 420 2.37 15.43 3.37
CA LYS A 420 2.68 14.25 4.17
C LYS A 420 3.64 14.64 5.31
N ASP A 421 3.34 14.21 6.53
CA ASP A 421 4.12 14.56 7.72
C ASP A 421 4.32 16.09 7.88
N GLY A 422 3.32 16.91 7.49
CA GLY A 422 3.40 18.38 7.52
C GLY A 422 4.21 19.02 6.38
N ILE A 423 4.86 18.23 5.55
CA ILE A 423 5.67 18.69 4.41
C ILE A 423 4.81 18.71 3.14
N ILE A 424 4.83 19.82 2.43
CA ILE A 424 4.13 20.00 1.15
C ILE A 424 4.97 19.41 0.02
N TYR A 425 4.41 18.48 -0.74
CA TYR A 425 5.06 17.83 -1.89
C TYR A 425 4.47 18.30 -3.22
N LYS A 426 3.19 18.70 -3.22
CA LYS A 426 2.50 19.22 -4.40
C LYS A 426 1.60 20.38 -4.02
N THR A 427 1.60 21.43 -4.82
CA THR A 427 0.64 22.55 -4.79
C THR A 427 0.44 23.04 -6.22
N GLU A 428 -0.81 23.19 -6.64
CA GLU A 428 -1.18 23.84 -7.92
C GLU A 428 -1.28 25.35 -7.76
#